data_3bd4901cae2906a746525bcd1e57addc
#
_entry.id   3bd4901cae2906a746525bcd1e57addc
#
_cell.length_a   1.000
_cell.length_b   1.000
_cell.length_c   1.000
_cell.angle_alpha   90.00
_cell.angle_beta   90.00
_cell.angle_gamma   90.00
#
_symmetry.space_group_name_H-M   'P 1'
#
loop_
_entity.id
_entity.type
_entity.pdbx_description
1 polymer ?
#
loop_
_entity_poly.entity_id
_entity_poly.type
_entity_poly.pdbx_seq_one_letter_code
_entity_poly.pdbx_strand_id
1 'polypeptide(L)'
;MIKLPDFSRAYEYENEFYLSCDKQRIGKLIAHYELFKMSRNVAGEIVECGVFKGASLVRFAMFRKLFESAFEKKIIGFDSFAEFPQTNFEEDKKLRDHIVKEAGEQSISTDQ
;
A
#
# COMPACT_ATOMS: atom_id res chain seq x y z
N MET A 1 -15.49 4.50 3.56
CA MET A 1 -14.29 5.27 4.02
C MET A 1 -13.61 4.51 5.16
N ILE A 2 -12.32 4.32 5.10
CA ILE A 2 -11.56 3.74 6.21
C ILE A 2 -11.35 4.80 7.31
N LYS A 3 -11.19 4.34 8.55
CA LYS A 3 -10.75 5.24 9.63
C LYS A 3 -9.26 5.51 9.47
N LEU A 4 -8.89 6.75 9.27
CA LEU A 4 -7.48 7.14 9.26
C LEU A 4 -6.87 7.08 10.67
N PRO A 5 -5.56 6.81 10.77
CA PRO A 5 -4.86 6.81 12.06
C PRO A 5 -4.79 8.23 12.65
N ASP A 6 -4.61 8.30 13.95
CA ASP A 6 -4.22 9.55 14.63
C ASP A 6 -2.73 9.81 14.34
N PHE A 7 -2.46 10.80 13.51
CA PHE A 7 -1.09 11.10 13.07
C PHE A 7 -0.16 11.56 14.21
N SER A 8 -0.70 12.01 15.35
CA SER A 8 0.10 12.35 16.52
C SER A 8 0.71 11.13 17.23
N ARG A 9 0.19 9.93 16.94
CA ARG A 9 0.59 8.65 17.52
C ARG A 9 1.53 7.82 16.61
N ALA A 10 2.21 8.46 15.69
CA ALA A 10 3.04 7.76 14.70
C ALA A 10 4.09 6.82 15.33
N TYR A 11 4.73 7.24 16.42
CA TYR A 11 5.71 6.42 17.13
C TYR A 11 5.09 5.16 17.76
N GLU A 12 3.89 5.27 18.33
CA GLU A 12 3.18 4.11 18.89
C GLU A 12 2.83 3.11 17.80
N TYR A 13 2.33 3.57 16.65
CA TYR A 13 2.00 2.70 15.50
C TYR A 13 3.24 2.02 14.92
N GLU A 14 4.37 2.71 14.83
CA GLU A 14 5.64 2.13 14.42
C GLU A 14 6.08 1.02 15.38
N ASN A 15 6.04 1.29 16.68
CA ASN A 15 6.41 0.33 17.71
C ASN A 15 5.47 -0.89 17.72
N GLU A 16 4.16 -0.68 17.64
CA GLU A 16 3.16 -1.73 17.54
C GLU A 16 3.37 -2.58 16.27
N PHE A 17 3.68 -1.95 15.14
CA PHE A 17 3.98 -2.65 13.90
C PHE A 17 5.16 -3.60 14.07
N TYR A 18 6.30 -3.15 14.58
CA TYR A 18 7.49 -3.99 14.74
C TYR A 18 7.32 -5.10 15.79
N LEU A 19 6.53 -4.86 16.82
CA LEU A 19 6.23 -5.87 17.83
C LEU A 19 5.26 -6.97 17.35
N SER A 20 4.40 -6.65 16.39
CA SER A 20 3.32 -7.54 15.95
C SER A 20 3.47 -8.09 14.53
N CYS A 21 4.29 -7.47 13.68
CA CYS A 21 4.35 -7.84 12.28
C CYS A 21 5.00 -9.20 12.04
N ASP A 22 4.48 -9.92 11.06
CA ASP A 22 5.15 -11.07 10.48
C ASP A 22 6.37 -10.63 9.65
N LYS A 23 7.42 -11.46 9.63
CA LYS A 23 8.64 -11.23 8.81
C LYS A 23 8.35 -10.94 7.34
N GLN A 24 7.24 -11.46 6.80
CA GLN A 24 6.82 -11.21 5.42
C GLN A 24 6.48 -9.73 5.18
N ARG A 25 6.00 -9.00 6.19
CA ARG A 25 5.74 -7.56 6.09
C ARG A 25 7.03 -6.76 5.91
N ILE A 26 8.08 -7.17 6.61
CA ILE A 26 9.42 -6.60 6.44
C ILE A 26 10.01 -7.01 5.10
N GLY A 27 9.86 -8.27 4.70
CA GLY A 27 10.26 -8.74 3.37
C GLY A 27 9.61 -7.94 2.23
N LYS A 28 8.32 -7.64 2.36
CA LYS A 28 7.61 -6.78 1.39
C LYS A 28 8.15 -5.35 1.36
N LEU A 29 8.47 -4.79 2.51
CA LEU A 29 9.09 -3.46 2.58
C LEU A 29 10.44 -3.43 1.83
N ILE A 30 11.29 -4.43 2.08
CA ILE A 30 12.60 -4.57 1.41
C ILE A 30 12.42 -4.77 -0.09
N ALA A 31 11.52 -5.65 -0.51
CA ALA A 31 11.23 -5.90 -1.93
C ALA A 31 10.78 -4.62 -2.65
N HIS A 32 9.90 -3.83 -2.04
CA HIS A 32 9.47 -2.55 -2.60
C HIS A 32 10.64 -1.55 -2.70
N TYR A 33 11.54 -1.55 -1.74
CA TYR A 33 12.72 -0.69 -1.79
C TYR A 33 13.67 -1.11 -2.92
N GLU A 34 13.90 -2.40 -3.10
CA GLU A 34 14.72 -2.92 -4.22
C GLU A 34 14.09 -2.55 -5.58
N LEU A 35 12.79 -2.73 -5.74
CA LEU A 35 12.06 -2.33 -6.96
C LEU A 35 12.17 -0.82 -7.20
N PHE A 36 12.04 -0.02 -6.15
CA PHE A 36 12.20 1.43 -6.25
C PHE A 36 13.61 1.80 -6.75
N LYS A 37 14.65 1.19 -6.19
CA LYS A 37 16.04 1.42 -6.66
C LYS A 37 16.21 1.06 -8.14
N MET A 38 15.66 -0.07 -8.57
CA MET A 38 15.72 -0.50 -9.96
C MET A 38 15.01 0.49 -10.91
N SER A 39 13.94 1.13 -10.45
CA SER A 39 13.16 2.07 -11.26
C SER A 39 13.80 3.45 -11.39
N ARG A 40 14.80 3.80 -10.61
CA ARG A 40 15.36 5.17 -10.55
C ARG A 40 15.90 5.66 -11.89
N ASN A 41 16.52 4.78 -12.67
CA ASN A 41 17.11 5.10 -13.97
C ASN A 41 16.16 4.77 -15.15
N VAL A 42 14.91 4.40 -14.87
CA VAL A 42 13.90 4.13 -15.89
C VAL A 42 13.05 5.38 -16.08
N ALA A 43 12.91 5.83 -17.32
CA ALA A 43 12.05 6.99 -17.62
C ALA A 43 10.57 6.63 -17.39
N GLY A 44 9.79 7.62 -16.96
CA GLY A 44 8.35 7.48 -16.71
C GLY A 44 7.99 7.57 -15.23
N GLU A 45 6.74 7.27 -14.94
CA GLU A 45 6.13 7.42 -13.63
C GLU A 45 6.04 6.08 -12.89
N ILE A 46 5.82 6.11 -11.57
CA ILE A 46 5.51 4.92 -10.77
C ILE A 46 3.99 4.77 -10.74
N VAL A 47 3.51 3.64 -11.23
CA VAL A 47 2.07 3.35 -11.31
C VAL A 47 1.77 2.12 -10.47
N GLU A 48 0.77 2.22 -9.59
CA GLU A 48 0.23 1.10 -8.80
C GLU A 48 -1.21 0.81 -9.23
N CYS A 49 -1.46 -0.41 -9.67
CA CYS A 49 -2.81 -0.92 -9.92
C CYS A 49 -3.26 -1.74 -8.72
N GLY A 50 -4.37 -1.33 -8.10
CA GLY A 50 -4.84 -1.93 -6.85
C GLY A 50 -4.23 -1.26 -5.62
N VAL A 51 -4.77 -0.13 -5.21
CA VAL A 51 -4.27 0.69 -4.10
C VAL A 51 -4.76 0.18 -2.74
N PHE A 52 -5.99 -0.31 -2.68
CA PHE A 52 -6.67 -0.77 -1.48
C PHE A 52 -6.61 0.27 -0.34
N LYS A 53 -5.86 0.05 0.71
CA LYS A 53 -5.69 0.99 1.85
C LYS A 53 -4.50 1.94 1.71
N GLY A 54 -3.83 1.93 0.58
CA GLY A 54 -2.78 2.89 0.24
C GLY A 54 -1.39 2.60 0.81
N ALA A 55 -1.20 1.53 1.57
CA ALA A 55 0.07 1.28 2.26
C ALA A 55 1.28 1.21 1.31
N SER A 56 1.14 0.55 0.16
CA SER A 56 2.22 0.46 -0.84
C SER A 56 2.44 1.80 -1.55
N LEU A 57 1.37 2.46 -1.95
CA LEU A 57 1.43 3.76 -2.62
C LEU A 57 2.14 4.81 -1.75
N VAL A 58 1.75 4.89 -0.48
CA VAL A 58 2.37 5.80 0.50
C VAL A 58 3.84 5.44 0.73
N ARG A 59 4.18 4.15 0.76
CA ARG A 59 5.57 3.69 0.90
C ARG A 59 6.44 4.16 -0.27
N PHE A 60 5.98 4.04 -1.49
CA PHE A 60 6.70 4.56 -2.66
C PHE A 60 6.81 6.09 -2.64
N ALA A 61 5.77 6.80 -2.18
CA ALA A 61 5.84 8.24 -1.98
C ALA A 61 6.91 8.63 -0.95
N MET A 62 7.03 7.88 0.14
CA MET A 62 8.08 8.07 1.14
C MET A 62 9.48 7.79 0.58
N PHE A 63 9.66 6.72 -0.18
CA PHE A 63 10.95 6.44 -0.85
C PHE A 63 11.34 7.56 -1.79
N ARG A 64 10.40 8.04 -2.61
CA ARG A 64 10.64 9.21 -3.46
C ARG A 64 11.10 10.42 -2.67
N LYS A 65 10.40 10.74 -1.58
CA LYS A 65 10.74 11.88 -0.72
C LYS A 65 12.11 11.75 -0.06
N LEU A 66 12.51 10.53 0.28
CA LEU A 66 13.79 10.26 0.95
C LEU A 66 14.99 10.25 -0.01
N PHE A 67 14.81 9.74 -1.23
CA PHE A 67 15.92 9.38 -2.11
C PHE A 67 15.95 10.15 -3.42
N GLU A 68 14.92 10.90 -3.74
CA GLU A 68 14.81 11.65 -5.01
C GLU A 68 14.35 13.09 -4.76
N SER A 69 14.60 13.95 -5.75
CA SER A 69 14.04 15.29 -5.72
C SER A 69 12.54 15.27 -6.03
N ALA A 70 11.83 16.30 -5.58
CA ALA A 70 10.37 16.42 -5.78
C ALA A 70 9.93 16.51 -7.26
N PHE A 71 10.87 16.66 -8.19
CA PHE A 71 10.60 16.84 -9.62
C PHE A 71 10.74 15.58 -10.47
N GLU A 72 11.11 14.44 -9.86
CA GLU A 72 11.43 13.25 -10.66
C GLU A 72 10.16 12.49 -11.05
N LYS A 73 9.74 11.51 -10.33
CA LYS A 73 8.62 10.66 -10.76
C LYS A 73 7.32 11.00 -10.03
N LYS A 74 6.21 11.06 -10.76
CA LYS A 74 4.88 11.02 -10.12
C LYS A 74 4.60 9.61 -9.62
N ILE A 75 3.78 9.51 -8.59
CA ILE A 75 3.24 8.27 -8.11
C ILE A 75 1.74 8.30 -8.37
N ILE A 76 1.25 7.34 -9.14
CA ILE A 76 -0.13 7.31 -9.63
C ILE A 76 -0.75 5.99 -9.21
N GLY A 77 -1.85 6.06 -8.45
CA GLY A 77 -2.62 4.90 -8.05
C GLY A 77 -3.89 4.74 -8.87
N PHE A 78 -4.16 3.53 -9.31
CA PHE A 78 -5.43 3.14 -9.96
C PHE A 78 -6.14 2.10 -9.09
N ASP A 79 -7.38 2.39 -8.72
CA ASP A 79 -8.25 1.51 -7.96
C ASP A 79 -9.71 1.84 -8.28
N SER A 80 -10.63 1.01 -7.89
CA SER A 80 -12.06 1.36 -7.86
C SER A 80 -12.39 2.35 -6.74
N PHE A 81 -11.55 2.42 -5.72
CA PHE A 81 -11.74 3.18 -4.48
C PHE A 81 -13.07 2.87 -3.78
N ALA A 82 -13.49 1.63 -3.89
CA ALA A 82 -14.73 1.08 -3.37
C ALA A 82 -14.48 -0.14 -2.49
N GLU A 83 -15.51 -0.85 -2.13
CA GLU A 83 -15.40 -2.12 -1.41
C GLU A 83 -14.65 -3.17 -2.25
N PHE A 84 -14.02 -4.12 -1.58
CA PHE A 84 -13.33 -5.23 -2.24
C PHE A 84 -14.32 -6.00 -3.13
N PRO A 85 -14.02 -6.20 -4.43
CA PRO A 85 -14.99 -6.68 -5.39
C PRO A 85 -15.51 -8.09 -5.06
N GLN A 86 -16.75 -8.33 -5.40
CA GLN A 86 -17.34 -9.67 -5.37
C GLN A 86 -16.82 -10.49 -6.56
N THR A 87 -16.78 -11.81 -6.40
CA THR A 87 -16.40 -12.72 -7.46
C THR A 87 -17.40 -13.86 -7.58
N ASN A 88 -17.62 -14.33 -8.80
CA ASN A 88 -18.45 -15.50 -9.10
C ASN A 88 -17.61 -16.80 -9.23
N PHE A 89 -16.29 -16.69 -9.22
CA PHE A 89 -15.41 -17.85 -9.28
C PHE A 89 -15.23 -18.46 -7.89
N GLU A 90 -15.57 -19.73 -7.74
CA GLU A 90 -15.55 -20.44 -6.45
C GLU A 90 -14.13 -20.48 -5.82
N GLU A 91 -13.10 -20.59 -6.66
CA GLU A 91 -11.72 -20.61 -6.20
C GLU A 91 -11.31 -19.26 -5.60
N ASP A 92 -11.76 -18.17 -6.22
CA ASP A 92 -11.45 -16.82 -5.75
C ASP A 92 -12.27 -16.41 -4.52
N LYS A 93 -13.44 -17.01 -4.31
CA LYS A 93 -14.28 -16.71 -3.14
C LYS A 93 -13.54 -16.97 -1.82
N LYS A 94 -12.87 -18.11 -1.71
CA LYS A 94 -12.10 -18.46 -0.51
C LYS A 94 -10.96 -17.49 -0.24
N LEU A 95 -10.26 -17.08 -1.32
CA LEU A 95 -9.19 -16.10 -1.22
C LEU A 95 -9.73 -14.73 -0.84
N ARG A 96 -10.84 -14.30 -1.46
CA ARG A 96 -11.53 -13.06 -1.11
C ARG A 96 -11.95 -13.05 0.36
N ASP A 97 -12.62 -14.10 0.82
CA ASP A 97 -13.09 -14.20 2.20
C ASP A 97 -11.93 -14.13 3.20
N HIS A 98 -10.81 -14.78 2.88
CA HIS A 98 -9.60 -14.68 3.69
C HIS A 98 -9.05 -13.25 3.73
N ILE A 99 -8.94 -12.57 2.59
CA ILE A 99 -8.44 -11.20 2.51
C ILE A 99 -9.36 -10.23 3.27
N VAL A 100 -10.67 -10.35 3.08
CA VAL A 100 -11.66 -9.50 3.76
C VAL A 100 -11.64 -9.71 5.27
N LYS A 101 -11.48 -10.97 5.72
CA LYS A 101 -11.36 -11.28 7.14
C LYS A 101 -10.12 -10.66 7.77
N GLU A 102 -8.99 -10.73 7.10
CA GLU A 102 -7.69 -10.25 7.63
C GLU A 102 -7.52 -8.73 7.49
N ALA A 103 -7.95 -8.18 6.38
CA ALA A 103 -7.66 -6.79 6.01
C ALA A 103 -8.90 -5.87 5.98
N GLY A 104 -10.10 -6.43 6.08
CA GLY A 104 -11.36 -5.69 5.91
C GLY A 104 -11.71 -5.46 4.43
N GLU A 105 -12.93 -5.05 4.18
CA GLU A 105 -13.51 -4.91 2.84
C GLU A 105 -13.34 -3.50 2.25
N GLN A 106 -13.25 -2.48 3.10
CA GLN A 106 -13.21 -1.09 2.67
C GLN A 106 -11.83 -0.66 2.17
N SER A 107 -11.81 -0.04 1.00
CA SER A 107 -10.63 0.67 0.46
C SER A 107 -10.54 2.09 1.00
N ILE A 108 -9.38 2.71 0.81
CA ILE A 108 -9.22 4.15 0.96
C ILE A 108 -10.06 4.87 -0.11
N SER A 109 -10.62 6.02 0.20
CA SER A 109 -11.31 6.85 -0.80
C SER A 109 -10.35 7.82 -1.47
N THR A 110 -10.77 8.37 -2.61
CA THR A 110 -9.96 9.38 -3.35
C THR A 110 -9.70 10.65 -2.55
N ASP A 111 -10.55 10.94 -1.55
CA ASP A 111 -10.46 12.15 -0.72
C ASP A 111 -9.58 11.96 0.53
N GLN A 112 -9.14 10.75 0.80
CA GLN A 112 -8.28 10.40 1.92
C GLN A 112 -6.81 10.40 1.54
#